data_940270e2ee46d9c80b31a7ea12cd356f
#
_entry.id   940270e2ee46d9c80b31a7ea12cd356f
#
_cell.length_a   1.000
_cell.length_b   1.000
_cell.length_c   1.000
_cell.angle_alpha   90.00
_cell.angle_beta   90.00
_cell.angle_gamma   90.00
#
_symmetry.space_group_name_H-M   'P 1'
#
loop_
_entity.id
_entity.type
_entity.pdbx_description
1 polymer ?
#
loop_
_entity_poly.entity_id
_entity_poly.type
_entity_poly.pdbx_seq_one_letter_code
_entity_poly.pdbx_strand_id
1 'polypeptide(L)'
;MPASNDPVRYPKRPHVRRHGPAGYDDVESFRPWLRDEFQFRCVYCLEREVWTKPVAAFDIDHHAAVGGNPGLQFDYDNLLYVCHACNLSKGSQAVPDPLQAMLSSAVIVKKNGELEGKTPPAKKLIACLRLNRVAYKERRQLIRAIVSLASKFDLDLLAKMLGYPANLPDLSQLRPPTNRRPAGIRKSCYARRAAGRLPDTY
;
A
#
# COMPACT_ATOMS: atom_id res chain seq x y z
N MET A 1 -0.02 -22.66 7.77
CA MET A 1 -0.62 -21.40 8.22
C MET A 1 -2.06 -21.36 7.77
N PRO A 2 -3.02 -20.93 8.60
CA PRO A 2 -4.35 -20.63 8.11
C PRO A 2 -4.23 -19.52 7.05
N ALA A 3 -5.02 -19.64 5.98
CA ALA A 3 -4.96 -18.74 4.81
C ALA A 3 -5.20 -17.24 5.12
N SER A 4 -5.50 -16.88 6.36
CA SER A 4 -5.73 -15.50 6.81
C SER A 4 -4.46 -14.69 7.09
N ASN A 5 -3.30 -15.34 7.28
CA ASN A 5 -2.05 -14.70 7.72
C ASN A 5 -0.94 -14.66 6.66
N ASP A 6 -1.25 -14.84 5.38
CA ASP A 6 -0.24 -14.71 4.31
C ASP A 6 0.16 -13.22 4.16
N PRO A 7 1.43 -12.84 4.50
CA PRO A 7 1.86 -11.45 4.55
C PRO A 7 1.85 -10.73 3.20
N VAL A 8 1.86 -11.50 2.11
CA VAL A 8 1.89 -10.97 0.73
C VAL A 8 0.55 -11.12 0.01
N ARG A 9 -0.51 -11.45 0.75
CA ARG A 9 -1.86 -11.64 0.19
C ARG A 9 -2.52 -10.32 -0.16
N TYR A 10 -3.07 -10.25 -1.37
CA TYR A 10 -3.90 -9.13 -1.81
C TYR A 10 -5.28 -9.13 -1.16
N PRO A 11 -5.91 -7.94 -0.94
CA PRO A 11 -7.24 -7.84 -0.37
C PRO A 11 -8.29 -8.59 -1.21
N LYS A 12 -9.37 -9.03 -0.56
CA LYS A 12 -10.49 -9.70 -1.26
C LYS A 12 -11.53 -8.73 -1.83
N ARG A 13 -11.53 -7.48 -1.37
CA ARG A 13 -12.48 -6.46 -1.79
C ARG A 13 -11.73 -5.27 -2.37
N PRO A 14 -12.27 -4.60 -3.38
CA PRO A 14 -11.69 -3.38 -3.92
C PRO A 14 -11.46 -2.35 -2.81
N HIS A 15 -10.34 -1.64 -2.92
CA HIS A 15 -10.03 -0.57 -1.99
C HIS A 15 -10.95 0.62 -2.23
N VAL A 16 -11.55 1.10 -1.14
CA VAL A 16 -12.35 2.33 -1.14
C VAL A 16 -11.60 3.38 -0.34
N ARG A 17 -11.39 4.55 -0.92
CA ARG A 17 -10.70 5.66 -0.27
C ARG A 17 -11.41 6.08 1.02
N ARG A 18 -10.65 6.14 2.12
CA ARG A 18 -11.13 6.54 3.45
C ARG A 18 -10.89 8.03 3.71
N HIS A 19 -9.84 8.60 3.11
CA HIS A 19 -9.42 9.98 3.30
C HIS A 19 -9.66 10.79 2.04
N GLY A 20 -9.71 12.11 2.18
CA GLY A 20 -9.93 13.03 1.06
C GLY A 20 -9.45 14.45 1.38
N PRO A 21 -8.19 14.62 1.89
CA PRO A 21 -7.64 15.96 2.06
C PRO A 21 -7.54 16.64 0.70
N ALA A 22 -7.75 17.95 0.64
CA ALA A 22 -7.65 18.73 -0.58
C ALA A 22 -7.22 20.18 -0.29
N GLY A 23 -6.71 20.83 -1.33
CA GLY A 23 -6.27 22.24 -1.24
C GLY A 23 -4.82 22.43 -0.79
N TYR A 24 -4.05 21.35 -0.63
CA TYR A 24 -2.60 21.48 -0.49
C TYR A 24 -1.98 21.88 -1.85
N ASP A 25 -0.91 22.64 -1.78
CA ASP A 25 -0.11 23.13 -2.92
C ASP A 25 1.22 22.38 -3.10
N ASP A 26 1.48 21.39 -2.25
CA ASP A 26 2.59 20.46 -2.36
C ASP A 26 2.15 19.02 -2.21
N VAL A 27 2.83 18.10 -2.92
CA VAL A 27 2.48 16.67 -2.94
C VAL A 27 2.86 15.97 -1.63
N GLU A 28 3.92 16.43 -0.95
CA GLU A 28 4.40 15.78 0.28
C GLU A 28 3.42 15.94 1.44
N SER A 29 2.63 17.00 1.49
CA SER A 29 1.56 17.19 2.48
C SER A 29 0.49 16.09 2.46
N PHE A 30 0.36 15.37 1.33
CA PHE A 30 -0.53 14.21 1.24
C PHE A 30 0.09 12.92 1.81
N ARG A 31 1.41 12.85 2.00
CA ARG A 31 2.11 11.62 2.43
C ARG A 31 1.53 10.97 3.69
N PRO A 32 1.28 11.67 4.79
CA PRO A 32 0.70 11.07 6.00
C PRO A 32 -0.66 10.41 5.75
N TRP A 33 -1.49 11.04 4.91
CA TRP A 33 -2.80 10.53 4.53
C TRP A 33 -2.70 9.27 3.66
N LEU A 34 -1.80 9.26 2.68
CA LEU A 34 -1.58 8.13 1.77
C LEU A 34 -0.97 6.93 2.52
N ARG A 35 -0.03 7.16 3.44
CA ARG A 35 0.53 6.12 4.30
C ARG A 35 -0.57 5.38 5.07
N ASP A 36 -1.45 6.12 5.73
CA ASP A 36 -2.59 5.51 6.47
C ASP A 36 -3.60 4.88 5.51
N GLU A 37 -3.92 5.55 4.40
CA GLU A 37 -4.85 5.06 3.38
C GLU A 37 -4.50 3.65 2.91
N PHE A 38 -3.23 3.45 2.54
CA PHE A 38 -2.72 2.20 2.01
C PHE A 38 -2.09 1.29 3.07
N GLN A 39 -2.34 1.59 4.34
CA GLN A 39 -1.86 0.78 5.46
C GLN A 39 -0.34 0.55 5.40
N PHE A 40 0.43 1.60 5.12
CA PHE A 40 1.90 1.58 5.12
C PHE A 40 2.49 0.55 4.14
N ARG A 41 1.82 0.34 2.98
CA ARG A 41 2.21 -0.63 1.94
C ARG A 41 2.16 -0.02 0.55
N CYS A 42 3.02 -0.51 -0.31
CA CYS A 42 2.95 -0.24 -1.75
C CYS A 42 1.64 -0.78 -2.34
N VAL A 43 0.89 0.05 -3.06
CA VAL A 43 -0.38 -0.35 -3.70
C VAL A 43 -0.20 -1.44 -4.75
N TYR A 44 1.00 -1.54 -5.34
CA TYR A 44 1.28 -2.48 -6.42
C TYR A 44 1.81 -3.83 -5.95
N CYS A 45 2.85 -3.86 -5.10
CA CYS A 45 3.53 -5.10 -4.74
C CYS A 45 3.32 -5.53 -3.28
N LEU A 46 2.62 -4.71 -2.48
CA LEU A 46 2.38 -4.89 -1.05
C LEU A 46 3.65 -4.88 -0.18
N GLU A 47 4.78 -4.41 -0.71
CA GLU A 47 5.96 -4.14 0.13
C GLU A 47 5.55 -3.22 1.29
N ARG A 48 5.96 -3.56 2.53
CA ARG A 48 5.61 -2.80 3.74
C ARG A 48 6.73 -1.87 4.14
N GLU A 49 6.42 -0.72 4.75
CA GLU A 49 7.43 0.18 5.28
C GLU A 49 8.37 -0.52 6.29
N VAL A 50 7.82 -1.41 7.11
CA VAL A 50 8.61 -2.17 8.12
C VAL A 50 9.56 -3.21 7.53
N TRP A 51 9.44 -3.54 6.23
CA TRP A 51 10.34 -4.48 5.55
C TRP A 51 11.50 -3.80 4.83
N THR A 52 11.44 -2.49 4.68
CA THR A 52 12.46 -1.67 4.03
C THR A 52 13.06 -0.69 5.04
N LYS A 53 14.26 -0.22 4.77
CA LYS A 53 14.81 0.95 5.48
C LYS A 53 14.05 2.19 5.01
N PRO A 54 13.96 3.19 5.82
CA PRO A 54 12.83 4.02 6.20
C PRO A 54 12.04 4.63 5.04
N VAL A 55 11.13 5.55 5.37
CA VAL A 55 10.20 6.30 4.51
C VAL A 55 10.74 6.74 3.14
N ALA A 56 12.05 6.94 2.99
CA ALA A 56 12.73 7.22 1.72
C ALA A 56 12.62 6.11 0.65
N ALA A 57 12.14 4.92 1.01
CA ALA A 57 11.92 3.83 0.06
C ALA A 57 10.53 3.85 -0.60
N PHE A 58 9.71 4.86 -0.28
CA PHE A 58 8.37 5.03 -0.81
C PHE A 58 8.16 6.42 -1.41
N ASP A 59 7.53 6.43 -2.57
CA ASP A 59 7.20 7.62 -3.33
C ASP A 59 5.69 7.88 -3.32
N ILE A 60 5.31 9.11 -3.66
CA ILE A 60 3.95 9.45 -4.07
C ILE A 60 3.93 9.43 -5.59
N ASP A 61 3.12 8.55 -6.15
CA ASP A 61 2.96 8.38 -7.60
C ASP A 61 1.61 8.95 -8.05
N HIS A 62 1.59 9.57 -9.22
CA HIS A 62 0.36 9.98 -9.89
C HIS A 62 -0.16 8.83 -10.76
N HIS A 63 -1.37 8.34 -10.47
CA HIS A 63 -1.99 7.28 -11.28
C HIS A 63 -2.13 7.73 -12.74
N ALA A 64 -2.79 8.84 -12.98
CA ALA A 64 -2.83 9.51 -14.26
C ALA A 64 -1.72 10.57 -14.34
N ALA A 65 -0.99 10.59 -15.45
CA ALA A 65 0.11 11.53 -15.67
C ALA A 65 -0.39 12.99 -15.64
N VAL A 66 0.37 13.84 -14.94
CA VAL A 66 0.03 15.27 -14.75
C VAL A 66 0.26 16.08 -16.01
N GLY A 67 1.21 15.67 -16.89
CA GLY A 67 1.59 16.43 -18.08
C GLY A 67 0.46 16.76 -19.06
N GLY A 68 -0.62 15.97 -19.06
CA GLY A 68 -1.82 16.22 -19.86
C GLY A 68 -2.99 16.84 -19.09
N ASN A 69 -2.90 16.90 -17.75
CA ASN A 69 -3.97 17.44 -16.90
C ASN A 69 -3.39 17.97 -15.57
N PRO A 70 -2.98 19.25 -15.53
CA PRO A 70 -2.39 19.88 -14.34
C PRO A 70 -3.31 19.84 -13.11
N GLY A 71 -4.63 19.81 -13.30
CA GLY A 71 -5.61 19.72 -12.21
C GLY A 71 -5.51 18.42 -11.39
N LEU A 72 -4.85 17.38 -11.93
CA LEU A 72 -4.63 16.12 -11.22
C LEU A 72 -3.38 16.10 -10.33
N GLN A 73 -2.55 17.14 -10.37
CA GLN A 73 -1.29 17.20 -9.61
C GLN A 73 -1.52 17.09 -8.09
N PHE A 74 -2.53 17.81 -7.60
CA PHE A 74 -2.88 17.86 -6.18
C PHE A 74 -4.23 17.20 -5.88
N ASP A 75 -4.73 16.36 -6.81
CA ASP A 75 -5.94 15.59 -6.53
C ASP A 75 -5.58 14.32 -5.75
N TYR A 76 -6.03 14.26 -4.49
CA TYR A 76 -5.79 13.11 -3.61
C TYR A 76 -6.19 11.77 -4.22
N ASP A 77 -7.27 11.75 -4.99
CA ASP A 77 -7.78 10.52 -5.60
C ASP A 77 -6.89 10.06 -6.77
N ASN A 78 -6.04 10.93 -7.31
CA ASN A 78 -5.00 10.59 -8.29
C ASN A 78 -3.66 10.17 -7.66
N LEU A 79 -3.47 10.35 -6.35
CA LEU A 79 -2.21 10.04 -5.67
C LEU A 79 -2.20 8.62 -5.09
N LEU A 80 -1.07 7.95 -5.24
CA LEU A 80 -0.84 6.58 -4.79
C LEU A 80 0.41 6.50 -3.91
N TYR A 81 0.42 5.59 -2.92
CA TYR A 81 1.58 5.30 -2.11
C TYR A 81 2.29 4.06 -2.64
N VAL A 82 3.51 4.20 -3.13
CA VAL A 82 4.22 3.17 -3.89
C VAL A 82 5.66 3.03 -3.40
N CYS A 83 6.23 1.82 -3.45
CA CYS A 83 7.66 1.68 -3.23
C CYS A 83 8.43 2.19 -4.46
N HIS A 84 9.63 2.72 -4.23
CA HIS A 84 10.48 3.31 -5.26
C HIS A 84 10.69 2.39 -6.49
N ALA A 85 10.89 1.09 -6.26
CA ALA A 85 11.07 0.12 -7.34
C ALA A 85 9.82 -0.02 -8.24
N CYS A 86 8.61 0.05 -7.68
CA CYS A 86 7.38 0.02 -8.46
C CYS A 86 7.16 1.35 -9.19
N ASN A 87 7.48 2.48 -8.55
CA ASN A 87 7.41 3.80 -9.16
C ASN A 87 8.30 3.89 -10.40
N LEU A 88 9.57 3.49 -10.28
CA LEU A 88 10.50 3.42 -11.42
C LEU A 88 10.01 2.47 -12.52
N SER A 89 9.44 1.31 -12.14
CA SER A 89 8.93 0.34 -13.13
C SER A 89 7.71 0.87 -13.89
N LYS A 90 6.87 1.68 -13.24
CA LYS A 90 5.73 2.33 -13.88
C LYS A 90 6.18 3.48 -14.79
N GLY A 91 7.07 4.34 -14.30
CA GLY A 91 7.45 5.55 -15.02
C GLY A 91 6.22 6.35 -15.44
N SER A 92 6.20 6.81 -16.68
CA SER A 92 5.07 7.57 -17.28
C SER A 92 3.98 6.68 -17.92
N GLN A 93 4.08 5.35 -17.79
CA GLN A 93 3.13 4.44 -18.43
C GLN A 93 1.72 4.59 -17.84
N ALA A 94 0.72 4.64 -18.71
CA ALA A 94 -0.68 4.51 -18.32
C ALA A 94 -0.98 3.06 -17.94
N VAL A 95 -1.33 2.83 -16.70
CA VAL A 95 -1.66 1.51 -16.14
C VAL A 95 -3.11 1.47 -15.66
N PRO A 96 -3.76 0.30 -15.61
CA PRO A 96 -5.08 0.15 -15.00
C PRO A 96 -5.08 0.65 -13.55
N ASP A 97 -6.23 1.13 -13.06
CA ASP A 97 -6.38 1.56 -11.68
C ASP A 97 -6.02 0.42 -10.70
N PRO A 98 -4.95 0.58 -9.89
CA PRO A 98 -4.50 -0.45 -8.96
C PRO A 98 -5.50 -0.71 -7.82
N LEU A 99 -6.35 0.24 -7.46
CA LEU A 99 -7.36 0.06 -6.42
C LEU A 99 -8.38 -1.00 -6.83
N GLN A 100 -8.67 -1.08 -8.13
CA GLN A 100 -9.58 -2.07 -8.70
C GLN A 100 -8.83 -3.33 -9.18
N ALA A 101 -7.69 -3.15 -9.83
CA ALA A 101 -6.95 -4.23 -10.47
C ALA A 101 -6.10 -5.05 -9.50
N MET A 102 -5.52 -4.43 -8.45
CA MET A 102 -4.59 -5.08 -7.51
C MET A 102 -5.21 -5.22 -6.12
N LEU A 103 -5.70 -4.14 -5.55
CA LEU A 103 -6.25 -4.15 -4.19
C LEU A 103 -7.68 -4.72 -4.18
N SER A 104 -7.84 -5.89 -4.77
CA SER A 104 -9.12 -6.60 -4.94
C SER A 104 -8.90 -8.12 -5.01
N SER A 105 -9.97 -8.90 -5.14
CA SER A 105 -9.88 -10.34 -5.36
C SER A 105 -9.28 -10.75 -6.73
N ALA A 106 -8.91 -9.79 -7.56
CA ALA A 106 -8.42 -10.03 -8.91
C ALA A 106 -6.99 -10.56 -8.97
N VAL A 107 -6.25 -10.61 -7.85
CA VAL A 107 -4.87 -11.10 -7.79
C VAL A 107 -4.72 -12.23 -6.76
N ILE A 108 -4.09 -13.31 -7.20
CA ILE A 108 -3.70 -14.44 -6.35
C ILE A 108 -2.18 -14.54 -6.32
N VAL A 109 -1.62 -14.81 -5.13
CA VAL A 109 -0.19 -15.09 -4.97
C VAL A 109 -0.01 -16.60 -4.84
N LYS A 110 0.63 -17.23 -5.85
CA LYS A 110 0.91 -18.65 -5.86
C LYS A 110 1.97 -19.04 -4.81
N LYS A 111 2.13 -20.35 -4.55
CA LYS A 111 3.14 -20.86 -3.60
C LYS A 111 4.57 -20.46 -4.00
N ASN A 112 4.88 -20.45 -5.29
CA ASN A 112 6.18 -20.03 -5.83
C ASN A 112 6.39 -18.50 -5.86
N GLY A 113 5.53 -17.72 -5.21
CA GLY A 113 5.62 -16.26 -5.18
C GLY A 113 5.13 -15.55 -6.45
N GLU A 114 4.69 -16.27 -7.47
CA GLU A 114 4.14 -15.68 -8.70
C GLU A 114 2.77 -15.04 -8.45
N LEU A 115 2.51 -13.88 -9.07
CA LEU A 115 1.19 -13.27 -9.11
C LEU A 115 0.40 -13.77 -10.31
N GLU A 116 -0.82 -14.20 -10.06
CA GLU A 116 -1.80 -14.54 -11.09
C GLU A 116 -2.92 -13.51 -11.09
N GLY A 117 -3.04 -12.73 -12.17
CA GLY A 117 -4.16 -11.83 -12.40
C GLY A 117 -5.39 -12.60 -12.90
N LYS A 118 -6.53 -12.45 -12.27
CA LYS A 118 -7.81 -13.08 -12.66
C LYS A 118 -8.57 -12.26 -13.70
N THR A 119 -8.25 -10.99 -13.83
CA THR A 119 -8.91 -10.06 -14.76
C THR A 119 -7.90 -9.49 -15.77
N PRO A 120 -8.33 -9.06 -16.97
CA PRO A 120 -7.43 -8.42 -17.93
C PRO A 120 -6.69 -7.20 -17.37
N PRO A 121 -7.33 -6.27 -16.60
CA PRO A 121 -6.61 -5.17 -15.96
C PRO A 121 -5.52 -5.64 -14.98
N ALA A 122 -5.80 -6.66 -14.15
CA ALA A 122 -4.81 -7.21 -13.22
C ALA A 122 -3.62 -7.84 -13.96
N LYS A 123 -3.88 -8.62 -15.01
CA LYS A 123 -2.82 -9.22 -15.86
C LYS A 123 -1.96 -8.13 -16.51
N LYS A 124 -2.59 -7.10 -17.09
CA LYS A 124 -1.89 -5.97 -17.70
C LYS A 124 -1.00 -5.26 -16.69
N LEU A 125 -1.51 -4.95 -15.50
CA LEU A 125 -0.76 -4.23 -14.48
C LEU A 125 0.44 -5.06 -13.95
N ILE A 126 0.25 -6.36 -13.69
CA ILE A 126 1.34 -7.29 -13.29
C ILE A 126 2.44 -7.31 -14.36
N ALA A 127 2.08 -7.34 -15.64
CA ALA A 127 3.03 -7.34 -16.75
C ALA A 127 3.77 -5.99 -16.89
N CYS A 128 3.05 -4.87 -16.92
CA CYS A 128 3.64 -3.52 -17.04
C CYS A 128 4.66 -3.23 -15.94
N LEU A 129 4.34 -3.57 -14.71
CA LEU A 129 5.22 -3.38 -13.55
C LEU A 129 6.23 -4.50 -13.34
N ARG A 130 6.23 -5.52 -14.23
CA ARG A 130 7.13 -6.69 -14.15
C ARG A 130 7.13 -7.36 -12.77
N LEU A 131 5.95 -7.48 -12.12
CA LEU A 131 5.83 -7.95 -10.74
C LEU A 131 6.13 -9.46 -10.59
N ASN A 132 6.31 -10.20 -11.68
CA ASN A 132 6.70 -11.62 -11.70
C ASN A 132 8.17 -11.85 -12.07
N ARG A 133 9.01 -10.81 -12.13
CA ARG A 133 10.46 -11.03 -12.26
C ARG A 133 11.00 -11.81 -11.05
N VAL A 134 12.12 -12.53 -11.25
CA VAL A 134 12.70 -13.46 -10.28
C VAL A 134 12.82 -12.83 -8.89
N ALA A 135 13.43 -11.64 -8.78
CA ALA A 135 13.64 -10.95 -7.51
C ALA A 135 12.33 -10.71 -6.71
N TYR A 136 11.20 -10.41 -7.38
CA TYR A 136 9.92 -10.23 -6.68
C TYR A 136 9.32 -11.56 -6.21
N LYS A 137 9.47 -12.64 -6.99
CA LYS A 137 9.00 -13.96 -6.59
C LYS A 137 9.78 -14.46 -5.38
N GLU A 138 11.10 -14.40 -5.44
CA GLU A 138 12.01 -14.76 -4.34
C GLU A 138 11.76 -13.93 -3.08
N ARG A 139 11.57 -12.62 -3.24
CA ARG A 139 11.23 -11.72 -2.11
C ARG A 139 9.94 -12.18 -1.40
N ARG A 140 8.87 -12.51 -2.14
CA ARG A 140 7.62 -12.98 -1.55
C ARG A 140 7.78 -14.33 -0.85
N GLN A 141 8.58 -15.24 -1.43
CA GLN A 141 8.87 -16.52 -0.79
C GLN A 141 9.67 -16.34 0.50
N LEU A 142 10.70 -15.49 0.47
CA LEU A 142 11.51 -15.15 1.64
C LEU A 142 10.66 -14.57 2.78
N ILE A 143 9.81 -13.57 2.48
CA ILE A 143 8.91 -12.98 3.48
C ILE A 143 7.98 -14.03 4.07
N ARG A 144 7.39 -14.91 3.25
CA ARG A 144 6.57 -16.03 3.75
C ARG A 144 7.34 -16.96 4.66
N ALA A 145 8.58 -17.32 4.29
CA ALA A 145 9.43 -18.18 5.11
C ALA A 145 9.76 -17.54 6.45
N ILE A 146 10.19 -16.26 6.47
CA ILE A 146 10.48 -15.52 7.70
C ILE A 146 9.24 -15.45 8.61
N VAL A 147 8.09 -15.05 8.08
CA VAL A 147 6.85 -14.96 8.86
C VAL A 147 6.41 -16.34 9.36
N SER A 148 6.59 -17.40 8.57
CA SER A 148 6.29 -18.77 8.99
C SER A 148 7.17 -19.24 10.14
N LEU A 149 8.47 -18.94 10.11
CA LEU A 149 9.40 -19.26 11.19
C LEU A 149 9.11 -18.42 12.43
N ALA A 150 8.96 -17.11 12.25
CA ALA A 150 8.65 -16.18 13.33
C ALA A 150 7.37 -16.57 14.09
N SER A 151 6.33 -16.98 13.37
CA SER A 151 5.07 -17.41 14.00
C SER A 151 5.19 -18.65 14.91
N LYS A 152 6.27 -19.42 14.78
CA LYS A 152 6.50 -20.62 15.58
C LYS A 152 7.53 -20.41 16.67
N PHE A 153 8.52 -19.57 16.45
CA PHE A 153 9.72 -19.53 17.26
C PHE A 153 10.08 -18.14 17.81
N ASP A 154 9.52 -17.06 17.26
CA ASP A 154 9.89 -15.69 17.62
C ASP A 154 8.73 -14.72 17.38
N LEU A 155 7.89 -14.54 18.41
CA LEU A 155 6.73 -13.64 18.31
C LEU A 155 7.13 -12.16 18.21
N ASP A 156 8.31 -11.78 18.72
CA ASP A 156 8.80 -10.40 18.60
C ASP A 156 9.20 -10.11 17.14
N LEU A 157 9.85 -11.06 16.47
CA LEU A 157 10.13 -10.95 15.04
C LEU A 157 8.83 -10.94 14.24
N LEU A 158 7.85 -11.76 14.59
CA LEU A 158 6.54 -11.74 13.95
C LEU A 158 5.87 -10.36 14.07
N ALA A 159 5.87 -9.78 15.28
CA ALA A 159 5.34 -8.44 15.51
C ALA A 159 6.10 -7.37 14.69
N LYS A 160 7.43 -7.46 14.59
CA LYS A 160 8.24 -6.57 13.73
C LYS A 160 7.90 -6.73 12.25
N MET A 161 7.68 -7.96 11.77
CA MET A 161 7.40 -8.24 10.36
C MET A 161 5.98 -7.88 9.94
N LEU A 162 5.00 -8.01 10.83
CA LEU A 162 3.57 -7.83 10.53
C LEU A 162 2.95 -6.62 11.23
N GLY A 163 3.69 -5.98 12.14
CA GLY A 163 3.22 -4.82 12.89
C GLY A 163 3.18 -3.53 12.08
N TYR A 164 2.54 -2.54 12.64
CA TYR A 164 2.50 -1.19 12.07
C TYR A 164 3.80 -0.44 12.36
N PRO A 165 4.17 0.55 11.53
CA PRO A 165 5.27 1.47 11.85
C PRO A 165 5.05 2.14 13.21
N ALA A 166 6.16 2.41 13.92
CA ALA A 166 6.09 3.09 15.21
C ALA A 166 5.53 4.52 15.08
N ASN A 167 5.85 5.19 13.97
CA ASN A 167 5.48 6.58 13.65
C ASN A 167 4.16 6.66 12.87
N LEU A 168 3.07 6.17 13.44
CA LEU A 168 1.73 6.36 12.85
C LEU A 168 1.39 7.85 12.79
N PRO A 169 0.95 8.38 11.65
CA PRO A 169 0.55 9.77 11.53
C PRO A 169 -0.75 10.05 12.29
N ASP A 170 -0.72 11.06 13.15
CA ASP A 170 -1.95 11.59 13.76
C ASP A 170 -2.63 12.54 12.77
N LEU A 171 -3.57 12.00 12.01
CA LEU A 171 -4.30 12.76 11.01
C LEU A 171 -5.22 13.83 11.62
N SER A 172 -5.52 13.76 12.92
CA SER A 172 -6.33 14.76 13.61
C SER A 172 -5.57 16.09 13.83
N GLN A 173 -4.25 16.06 13.80
CA GLN A 173 -3.40 17.25 13.92
C GLN A 173 -3.14 17.94 12.57
N LEU A 174 -3.44 17.28 11.46
CA LEU A 174 -3.26 17.86 10.14
C LEU A 174 -4.41 18.79 9.80
N ARG A 175 -4.09 19.89 9.10
CA ARG A 175 -5.03 20.95 8.75
C ARG A 175 -5.06 21.17 7.22
N PRO A 176 -5.64 20.21 6.46
CA PRO A 176 -5.86 20.43 5.03
C PRO A 176 -6.83 21.61 4.86
N PRO A 177 -6.67 22.47 3.84
CA PRO A 177 -7.63 23.56 3.55
C PRO A 177 -9.06 23.05 3.44
N THR A 178 -9.25 21.86 2.86
CA THR A 178 -10.53 21.14 2.84
C THR A 178 -10.33 19.63 3.01
N ASN A 179 -11.37 18.93 3.42
CA ASN A 179 -11.35 17.47 3.50
C ASN A 179 -12.70 16.89 3.04
N ARG A 180 -12.69 16.22 1.91
CA ARG A 180 -13.88 15.61 1.30
C ARG A 180 -14.41 14.39 2.08
N ARG A 181 -13.59 13.77 2.95
CA ARG A 181 -13.92 12.56 3.73
C ARG A 181 -13.48 12.69 5.19
N PRO A 182 -13.99 13.66 5.97
CA PRO A 182 -13.50 13.96 7.32
C PRO A 182 -13.72 12.79 8.31
N ALA A 183 -14.73 11.97 8.09
CA ALA A 183 -14.99 10.76 8.91
C ALA A 183 -13.86 9.74 8.84
N GLY A 184 -12.98 9.78 7.83
CA GLY A 184 -11.83 8.92 7.67
C GLY A 184 -10.80 9.09 8.79
N ILE A 185 -10.66 10.29 9.35
CA ILE A 185 -9.71 10.59 10.44
C ILE A 185 -9.95 9.65 11.63
N ARG A 186 -11.20 9.45 12.04
CA ARG A 186 -11.55 8.54 13.15
C ARG A 186 -11.31 7.06 12.83
N LYS A 187 -11.13 6.71 11.56
CA LYS A 187 -10.82 5.36 11.08
C LYS A 187 -9.33 5.16 10.81
N SER A 188 -8.49 6.18 11.02
CA SER A 188 -7.03 6.09 10.85
C SER A 188 -6.42 5.06 11.81
N CYS A 189 -5.26 4.53 11.44
CA CYS A 189 -4.53 3.60 12.28
C CYS A 189 -4.13 4.23 13.62
N TYR A 190 -3.71 5.52 13.62
CA TYR A 190 -3.43 6.25 14.84
C TYR A 190 -4.64 6.33 15.77
N ALA A 191 -5.79 6.80 15.27
CA ALA A 191 -7.01 6.93 16.07
C ALA A 191 -7.50 5.56 16.59
N ARG A 192 -7.37 4.51 15.79
CA ARG A 192 -7.71 3.13 16.21
C ARG A 192 -6.74 2.61 17.26
N ARG A 193 -5.44 2.92 17.18
CA ARG A 193 -4.44 2.56 18.19
C ARG A 193 -4.74 3.27 19.50
N ALA A 194 -4.98 4.58 19.46
CA ALA A 194 -5.34 5.37 20.66
C ALA A 194 -6.62 4.85 21.35
N ALA A 195 -7.55 4.29 20.59
CA ALA A 195 -8.80 3.71 21.10
C ALA A 195 -8.67 2.21 21.47
N GLY A 196 -7.48 1.60 21.45
CA GLY A 196 -7.27 0.17 21.71
C GLY A 196 -7.94 -0.77 20.70
N ARG A 197 -8.25 -0.30 19.49
CA ARG A 197 -8.99 -1.06 18.46
C ARG A 197 -8.15 -1.42 17.25
N LEU A 198 -6.89 -1.02 17.20
CA LEU A 198 -5.97 -1.43 16.13
C LEU A 198 -5.41 -2.81 16.48
N PRO A 199 -5.54 -3.82 15.61
CA PRO A 199 -4.86 -5.10 15.84
C PRO A 199 -3.34 -4.91 15.80
N ASP A 200 -2.60 -5.78 16.49
CA ASP A 200 -1.12 -5.69 16.57
C ASP A 200 -0.46 -5.88 15.20
N THR A 201 -1.11 -6.63 14.33
CA THR A 201 -0.60 -6.97 12.99
C THR A 201 -1.62 -6.70 11.89
N TYR A 202 -1.15 -6.50 10.64
CA TYR A 202 -1.99 -6.23 9.47
C TYR A 202 -1.51 -6.94 8.21
#